data_abdcb626dc1ad33bddca117b8d6b69de
#
_entry.id   abdcb626dc1ad33bddca117b8d6b69de
#
_cell.length_a   1.000
_cell.length_b   1.000
_cell.length_c   1.000
_cell.angle_alpha   90.00
_cell.angle_beta   90.00
_cell.angle_gamma   90.00
#
_symmetry.space_group_name_H-M   'P 1'
#
loop_
_entity.id
_entity.type
_entity.pdbx_description
1 polymer ?
#
loop_
_entity_poly.entity_id
_entity_poly.type
_entity_poly.pdbx_seq_one_letter_code
_entity_poly.pdbx_strand_id
1 'polypeptide(L)'
;DGSLAYHCMSDTLESSVRFLGNVWGIHETDNILYFQGDGCVVKYLNGKYTAIEMNAKIDCSNMVNGILYIGTDRGVWLLVGNTFFPLQGADALASKRIRGIIPYKKGVLVVTAYNGLYYCDGRTMEPFVTGAEEFMRENEVFCVAKKDDKIALGTIHKGLVLVDCSTMQLKYFNENNGLRNNTVLSVSFDTTGNLWAGLDSGIDYVCLSSPFTNLYSYPYSYGTGYTAAVEGGYLYLGTNRGLYYTSYPVQMNGDLPDIRPMPQSSGQVWNLCRIGDELFCLHDRGIFLINGTSVKRVTDIAGAWCCQLVAGRTDLMYVGVYNGIYLVGKKNGEWQVVGKIEGVNDSCRLFEQESDKVIWVYNTDHVTRVDLDNDLTKAVRIKEYSAKDGFPVGRDMYIAKIEDRVYFATPRGIYKHNPHKDVMEPCPDMNNLLNGTTAYSRILEYHDKLISLSPHEICIANLGTYKRGANTSINPIQQSLIELVPGFETIIPLSDSLMVVPNEGGFALFSIPAVRERQDRSHSLYIRNMYLSYPKDSLVYTANFLGEKPVPVIAYSMNSVRFDYALSFFSVGDDIRFQYRLNKGGWSDFTTVRTKEYSSLSEGEYTFEVKAVFPDGTTSSDTIAFRILPPWY
;
A
#
# COMPACT_ATOMS: atom_id res chain seq x y z
N ASP A 1 -15.52 17.79 -37.04
CA ASP A 1 -14.48 18.80 -37.14
C ASP A 1 -13.92 19.03 -35.74
N GLY A 2 -12.88 18.34 -35.37
CA GLY A 2 -12.31 18.31 -34.00
C GLY A 2 -11.38 19.50 -33.70
N SER A 3 -11.61 20.66 -34.25
CA SER A 3 -10.84 21.88 -33.96
C SER A 3 -11.18 22.39 -32.56
N LEU A 4 -10.19 22.50 -31.67
CA LEU A 4 -10.28 23.23 -30.41
C LEU A 4 -10.52 24.70 -30.71
N ALA A 5 -11.72 25.22 -30.44
CA ALA A 5 -12.02 26.62 -30.51
C ALA A 5 -11.68 27.27 -29.17
N TYR A 6 -10.73 28.21 -29.16
CA TYR A 6 -10.45 29.04 -28.00
C TYR A 6 -11.42 30.22 -28.01
N HIS A 7 -12.16 30.39 -26.92
CA HIS A 7 -13.05 31.54 -26.73
C HIS A 7 -12.49 32.41 -25.61
N CYS A 8 -12.11 33.65 -25.93
CA CYS A 8 -11.67 34.58 -24.91
C CYS A 8 -12.91 35.19 -24.24
N MET A 9 -13.19 34.83 -22.99
CA MET A 9 -14.33 35.35 -22.24
C MET A 9 -14.26 36.89 -22.08
N SER A 10 -13.05 37.45 -21.96
CA SER A 10 -12.86 38.88 -21.79
C SER A 10 -13.35 39.71 -22.98
N ASP A 11 -13.38 39.15 -24.19
CA ASP A 11 -13.79 39.85 -25.40
C ASP A 11 -15.33 40.02 -25.51
N THR A 12 -16.07 39.16 -24.78
CA THR A 12 -17.54 39.14 -24.80
C THR A 12 -18.17 39.73 -23.54
N LEU A 13 -17.37 40.07 -22.53
CA LEU A 13 -17.83 40.70 -21.28
C LEU A 13 -17.77 42.24 -21.39
N GLU A 14 -18.71 42.91 -20.73
CA GLU A 14 -18.67 44.39 -20.61
C GLU A 14 -17.36 44.84 -19.94
N SER A 15 -16.89 46.02 -20.32
CA SER A 15 -15.59 46.54 -19.88
C SER A 15 -15.43 46.67 -18.36
N SER A 16 -16.52 46.81 -17.63
CA SER A 16 -16.56 46.83 -16.15
C SER A 16 -16.22 45.48 -15.50
N VAL A 17 -16.35 44.38 -16.23
CA VAL A 17 -16.21 43.01 -15.71
C VAL A 17 -15.00 42.29 -16.31
N ARG A 18 -14.19 42.97 -17.12
CA ARG A 18 -13.02 42.38 -17.81
C ARG A 18 -11.90 41.87 -16.86
N PHE A 19 -11.92 42.27 -15.60
CA PHE A 19 -10.94 41.86 -14.59
C PHE A 19 -11.55 40.83 -13.62
N LEU A 20 -11.89 39.67 -14.14
CA LEU A 20 -12.38 38.53 -13.34
C LEU A 20 -11.36 37.99 -12.35
N GLY A 21 -10.09 38.37 -12.49
CA GLY A 21 -9.00 37.69 -11.78
C GLY A 21 -8.81 36.27 -12.31
N ASN A 22 -8.41 35.37 -11.42
CA ASN A 22 -8.28 33.97 -11.75
C ASN A 22 -9.63 33.23 -11.68
N VAL A 23 -9.83 32.24 -12.54
CA VAL A 23 -10.95 31.29 -12.41
C VAL A 23 -10.53 30.14 -11.54
N TRP A 24 -11.16 30.01 -10.38
CA TRP A 24 -10.85 29.00 -9.37
C TRP A 24 -11.76 27.77 -9.42
N GLY A 25 -12.96 27.92 -9.97
CA GLY A 25 -13.93 26.83 -10.08
C GLY A 25 -14.79 26.95 -11.33
N ILE A 26 -15.14 25.79 -11.89
CA ILE A 26 -16.08 25.68 -13.02
C ILE A 26 -17.15 24.67 -12.62
N HIS A 27 -18.42 25.06 -12.74
CA HIS A 27 -19.55 24.22 -12.38
C HIS A 27 -20.56 24.17 -13.53
N GLU A 28 -21.15 23.00 -13.75
CA GLU A 28 -22.17 22.77 -14.77
C GLU A 28 -23.47 22.29 -14.12
N THR A 29 -24.60 22.84 -14.60
CA THR A 29 -25.94 22.36 -14.30
C THR A 29 -26.90 22.79 -15.41
N ASP A 30 -27.80 21.93 -15.87
CA ASP A 30 -28.88 22.22 -16.83
C ASP A 30 -28.42 23.04 -18.05
N ASN A 31 -27.30 22.68 -18.68
CA ASN A 31 -26.65 23.40 -19.79
C ASN A 31 -26.12 24.82 -19.43
N ILE A 32 -25.99 25.15 -18.16
CA ILE A 32 -25.40 26.39 -17.67
C ILE A 32 -24.00 26.08 -17.15
N LEU A 33 -22.99 26.85 -17.59
CA LEU A 33 -21.66 26.85 -17.00
C LEU A 33 -21.49 28.06 -16.10
N TYR A 34 -20.96 27.86 -14.93
CA TYR A 34 -20.58 28.89 -13.97
C TYR A 34 -19.07 28.90 -13.79
N PHE A 35 -18.46 30.07 -13.98
CA PHE A 35 -17.02 30.26 -13.73
C PHE A 35 -16.87 31.15 -12.49
N GLN A 36 -16.27 30.61 -11.45
CA GLN A 36 -16.02 31.37 -10.22
C GLN A 36 -14.73 32.14 -10.33
N GLY A 37 -14.82 33.49 -10.23
CA GLY A 37 -13.69 34.39 -10.08
C GLY A 37 -13.45 34.83 -8.63
N ASP A 38 -12.57 35.81 -8.43
CA ASP A 38 -12.23 36.33 -7.09
C ASP A 38 -13.36 37.15 -6.44
N GLY A 39 -14.15 37.85 -7.23
CA GLY A 39 -15.25 38.71 -6.75
C GLY A 39 -16.52 38.64 -7.60
N CYS A 40 -16.61 37.68 -8.50
CA CYS A 40 -17.80 37.50 -9.32
C CYS A 40 -17.95 36.05 -9.77
N VAL A 41 -19.16 35.72 -10.23
CA VAL A 41 -19.45 34.47 -10.93
C VAL A 41 -19.90 34.82 -12.35
N VAL A 42 -19.26 34.24 -13.36
CA VAL A 42 -19.71 34.39 -14.75
C VAL A 42 -20.55 33.18 -15.12
N LYS A 43 -21.77 33.45 -15.52
CA LYS A 43 -22.73 32.47 -16.03
C LYS A 43 -22.68 32.45 -17.55
N TYR A 44 -22.48 31.28 -18.14
CA TYR A 44 -22.59 31.02 -19.57
C TYR A 44 -23.82 30.19 -19.87
N LEU A 45 -24.68 30.72 -20.75
CA LEU A 45 -25.89 30.06 -21.19
C LEU A 45 -26.20 30.45 -22.64
N ASN A 46 -26.38 29.45 -23.52
CA ASN A 46 -26.79 29.64 -24.91
C ASN A 46 -25.92 30.69 -25.68
N GLY A 47 -24.59 30.60 -25.52
CA GLY A 47 -23.65 31.50 -26.19
C GLY A 47 -23.47 32.88 -25.53
N LYS A 48 -24.19 33.16 -24.43
CA LYS A 48 -24.14 34.46 -23.74
C LYS A 48 -23.46 34.35 -22.38
N TYR A 49 -22.53 35.24 -22.10
CA TYR A 49 -21.89 35.43 -20.81
C TYR A 49 -22.61 36.50 -19.99
N THR A 50 -22.84 36.26 -18.72
CA THR A 50 -23.41 37.21 -17.77
C THR A 50 -22.57 37.18 -16.50
N ALA A 51 -21.99 38.33 -16.16
CA ALA A 51 -21.25 38.45 -14.90
C ALA A 51 -22.21 38.82 -13.76
N ILE A 52 -22.01 38.21 -12.63
CA ILE A 52 -22.77 38.41 -11.40
C ILE A 52 -21.75 38.79 -10.32
N GLU A 53 -21.70 40.08 -10.02
CA GLU A 53 -20.74 40.63 -9.06
C GLU A 53 -21.13 40.34 -7.63
N MET A 54 -20.12 40.10 -6.80
CA MET A 54 -20.28 39.88 -5.37
C MET A 54 -19.48 40.89 -4.57
N ASN A 55 -20.12 41.53 -3.59
CA ASN A 55 -19.44 42.49 -2.69
C ASN A 55 -18.69 41.79 -1.55
N ALA A 56 -17.95 40.71 -1.88
CA ALA A 56 -17.10 39.96 -0.96
C ALA A 56 -16.09 39.15 -1.79
N LYS A 57 -14.96 38.80 -1.17
CA LYS A 57 -14.00 37.88 -1.79
C LYS A 57 -14.56 36.47 -1.78
N ILE A 58 -14.61 35.85 -2.95
CA ILE A 58 -15.03 34.45 -3.10
C ILE A 58 -13.80 33.54 -2.87
N ASP A 59 -13.85 32.71 -1.88
CA ASP A 59 -12.78 31.76 -1.55
C ASP A 59 -13.05 30.34 -2.10
N CYS A 60 -14.33 29.94 -2.25
CA CYS A 60 -14.70 28.67 -2.83
C CYS A 60 -16.14 28.68 -3.36
N SER A 61 -16.46 27.70 -4.21
CA SER A 61 -17.81 27.43 -4.66
C SER A 61 -18.04 25.94 -4.85
N ASN A 62 -19.29 25.50 -4.74
CA ASN A 62 -19.68 24.13 -5.10
C ASN A 62 -21.15 24.07 -5.53
N MET A 63 -21.41 23.17 -6.49
CA MET A 63 -22.76 22.86 -6.95
C MET A 63 -23.34 21.73 -6.06
N VAL A 64 -24.43 22.03 -5.37
CA VAL A 64 -25.12 21.07 -4.53
C VAL A 64 -26.62 21.08 -4.87
N ASN A 65 -27.15 19.95 -5.32
CA ASN A 65 -28.56 19.79 -5.72
C ASN A 65 -29.03 20.86 -6.71
N GLY A 66 -28.20 21.22 -7.71
CA GLY A 66 -28.53 22.21 -8.73
C GLY A 66 -28.45 23.66 -8.28
N ILE A 67 -28.03 23.96 -7.07
CA ILE A 67 -27.81 25.31 -6.52
C ILE A 67 -26.31 25.54 -6.34
N LEU A 68 -25.82 26.67 -6.84
CA LEU A 68 -24.43 27.09 -6.64
C LEU A 68 -24.29 27.78 -5.28
N TYR A 69 -23.54 27.12 -4.39
CA TYR A 69 -23.13 27.67 -3.10
C TYR A 69 -21.80 28.39 -3.25
N ILE A 70 -21.68 29.54 -2.61
CA ILE A 70 -20.52 30.42 -2.65
C ILE A 70 -20.02 30.63 -1.22
N GLY A 71 -18.77 30.26 -0.98
CA GLY A 71 -18.06 30.54 0.27
C GLY A 71 -17.21 31.79 0.14
N THR A 72 -17.34 32.70 1.10
CA THR A 72 -16.64 33.99 1.11
C THR A 72 -15.92 34.19 2.46
N ASP A 73 -15.21 35.32 2.57
CA ASP A 73 -14.68 35.80 3.84
C ASP A 73 -15.78 36.33 4.80
N ARG A 74 -17.03 36.40 4.32
CA ARG A 74 -18.22 36.88 5.06
C ARG A 74 -19.34 35.82 5.16
N GLY A 75 -19.00 34.55 5.12
CA GLY A 75 -19.95 33.46 5.23
C GLY A 75 -20.35 32.83 3.90
N VAL A 76 -21.48 32.15 3.89
CA VAL A 76 -21.96 31.34 2.76
C VAL A 76 -23.16 31.98 2.10
N TRP A 77 -23.15 31.94 0.78
CA TRP A 77 -24.20 32.52 -0.08
C TRP A 77 -24.70 31.49 -1.10
N LEU A 78 -25.91 31.68 -1.58
CA LEU A 78 -26.55 30.89 -2.63
C LEU A 78 -26.75 31.76 -3.87
N LEU A 79 -26.41 31.26 -5.05
CA LEU A 79 -26.75 31.92 -6.31
C LEU A 79 -28.07 31.36 -6.83
N VAL A 80 -29.11 32.18 -6.83
CA VAL A 80 -30.42 31.86 -7.38
C VAL A 80 -30.73 32.82 -8.53
N GLY A 81 -30.83 32.28 -9.73
CA GLY A 81 -30.94 33.11 -10.96
C GLY A 81 -29.65 33.90 -11.19
N ASN A 82 -29.71 35.23 -10.97
CA ASN A 82 -28.55 36.13 -11.06
C ASN A 82 -28.35 36.95 -9.76
N THR A 83 -28.84 36.45 -8.63
CA THR A 83 -28.79 37.18 -7.36
C THR A 83 -28.22 36.28 -6.27
N PHE A 84 -27.35 36.83 -5.43
CA PHE A 84 -26.82 36.16 -4.27
C PHE A 84 -27.72 36.36 -3.05
N PHE A 85 -28.01 35.26 -2.35
CA PHE A 85 -28.76 35.27 -1.09
C PHE A 85 -27.89 34.64 0.01
N PRO A 86 -27.84 35.24 1.21
CA PRO A 86 -27.13 34.61 2.31
C PRO A 86 -27.80 33.28 2.69
N LEU A 87 -27.01 32.27 3.06
CA LEU A 87 -27.51 31.00 3.54
C LEU A 87 -28.23 31.22 4.89
N GLN A 88 -29.50 30.84 4.98
CA GLN A 88 -30.27 30.98 6.22
C GLN A 88 -29.67 30.14 7.35
N GLY A 89 -29.67 30.70 8.56
CA GLY A 89 -29.10 30.06 9.77
C GLY A 89 -27.57 30.08 9.82
N ALA A 90 -26.90 30.69 8.84
CA ALA A 90 -25.43 30.71 8.75
C ALA A 90 -24.78 31.91 9.45
N ASP A 91 -25.51 32.59 10.36
CA ASP A 91 -24.99 33.77 11.07
C ASP A 91 -23.69 33.49 11.84
N ALA A 92 -23.54 32.27 12.36
CA ALA A 92 -22.34 31.82 13.02
C ALA A 92 -21.07 31.81 12.12
N LEU A 93 -21.25 31.90 10.80
CA LEU A 93 -20.17 31.93 9.81
C LEU A 93 -19.89 33.33 9.23
N ALA A 94 -20.64 34.36 9.64
CA ALA A 94 -20.57 35.70 9.05
C ALA A 94 -19.19 36.38 9.15
N SER A 95 -18.31 35.90 10.04
CA SER A 95 -16.93 36.39 10.22
C SER A 95 -15.88 35.30 9.98
N LYS A 96 -16.26 34.18 9.35
CA LYS A 96 -15.37 33.04 9.14
C LYS A 96 -15.07 32.87 7.65
N ARG A 97 -13.81 32.65 7.37
CA ARG A 97 -13.36 32.35 6.00
C ARG A 97 -13.76 30.93 5.63
N ILE A 98 -14.50 30.78 4.53
CA ILE A 98 -15.03 29.50 4.07
C ILE A 98 -14.08 28.91 3.03
N ARG A 99 -13.65 27.66 3.23
CA ARG A 99 -12.71 26.95 2.35
C ARG A 99 -13.33 25.80 1.58
N GLY A 100 -14.51 25.38 1.95
CA GLY A 100 -15.23 24.35 1.23
C GLY A 100 -16.67 24.23 1.64
N ILE A 101 -17.48 23.78 0.71
CA ILE A 101 -18.89 23.46 0.91
C ILE A 101 -19.12 22.13 0.21
N ILE A 102 -19.48 21.10 0.97
CA ILE A 102 -19.61 19.73 0.46
C ILE A 102 -20.99 19.16 0.78
N PRO A 103 -21.60 18.37 -0.11
CA PRO A 103 -22.88 17.73 0.17
C PRO A 103 -22.73 16.71 1.30
N TYR A 104 -23.64 16.77 2.27
CA TYR A 104 -23.67 15.83 3.40
C TYR A 104 -25.11 15.59 3.86
N LYS A 105 -25.51 14.30 3.93
CA LYS A 105 -26.89 13.91 4.26
C LYS A 105 -27.90 14.67 3.40
N LYS A 106 -28.82 15.43 4.02
CA LYS A 106 -29.84 16.23 3.33
C LYS A 106 -29.44 17.70 3.14
N GLY A 107 -28.25 18.09 3.58
CA GLY A 107 -27.75 19.45 3.57
C GLY A 107 -26.30 19.54 3.08
N VAL A 108 -25.55 20.47 3.67
CA VAL A 108 -24.16 20.72 3.36
C VAL A 108 -23.29 20.75 4.63
N LEU A 109 -22.05 20.29 4.49
CA LEU A 109 -20.99 20.63 5.45
C LEU A 109 -20.23 21.83 4.91
N VAL A 110 -20.09 22.84 5.75
CA VAL A 110 -19.29 24.02 5.50
C VAL A 110 -17.98 23.90 6.25
N VAL A 111 -16.88 23.98 5.50
CA VAL A 111 -15.51 23.88 6.02
C VAL A 111 -14.91 25.27 6.12
N THR A 112 -14.50 25.66 7.32
CA THR A 112 -13.85 26.95 7.57
C THR A 112 -12.33 26.81 7.53
N ALA A 113 -11.62 27.92 7.34
CA ALA A 113 -10.16 27.90 7.34
C ALA A 113 -9.55 27.47 8.69
N TYR A 114 -10.14 27.89 9.82
CA TYR A 114 -9.57 27.72 11.17
C TYR A 114 -10.55 27.27 12.25
N ASN A 115 -11.86 27.31 11.96
CA ASN A 115 -12.89 27.20 13.00
C ASN A 115 -13.70 25.89 12.97
N GLY A 116 -13.16 24.84 12.34
CA GLY A 116 -13.84 23.55 12.25
C GLY A 116 -14.86 23.46 11.11
N LEU A 117 -15.72 22.46 11.20
CA LEU A 117 -16.77 22.17 10.25
C LEU A 117 -18.14 22.49 10.85
N TYR A 118 -19.10 22.83 9.99
CA TYR A 118 -20.49 23.11 10.37
C TYR A 118 -21.43 22.35 9.44
N TYR A 119 -22.42 21.69 10.01
CA TYR A 119 -23.50 21.09 9.23
C TYR A 119 -24.69 22.05 9.13
N CYS A 120 -25.19 22.24 7.91
CA CYS A 120 -26.38 23.03 7.64
C CYS A 120 -27.41 22.18 6.90
N ASP A 121 -28.63 22.07 7.45
CA ASP A 121 -29.76 21.38 6.83
C ASP A 121 -30.64 22.32 5.96
N GLY A 122 -30.26 23.58 5.81
CA GLY A 122 -30.99 24.64 5.13
C GLY A 122 -31.88 25.47 6.06
N ARG A 123 -31.96 25.15 7.36
CA ARG A 123 -32.70 25.91 8.38
C ARG A 123 -31.85 26.23 9.59
N THR A 124 -31.08 25.26 10.04
CA THR A 124 -30.21 25.39 11.22
C THR A 124 -28.77 25.06 10.84
N MET A 125 -27.85 25.61 11.58
CA MET A 125 -26.43 25.32 11.44
C MET A 125 -25.83 24.95 12.79
N GLU A 126 -25.17 23.80 12.82
CA GLU A 126 -24.57 23.25 14.03
C GLU A 126 -23.09 22.89 13.80
N PRO A 127 -22.22 23.04 14.80
CA PRO A 127 -20.85 22.54 14.70
C PRO A 127 -20.85 21.02 14.42
N PHE A 128 -20.04 20.61 13.48
CA PHE A 128 -19.81 19.20 13.16
C PHE A 128 -18.47 18.78 13.75
N VAL A 129 -18.51 18.14 14.92
CA VAL A 129 -17.31 17.79 15.70
C VAL A 129 -16.68 16.53 15.14
N THR A 130 -15.42 16.63 14.73
CA THR A 130 -14.65 15.56 14.10
C THR A 130 -13.45 15.10 14.93
N GLY A 131 -13.01 15.90 15.90
CA GLY A 131 -11.73 15.73 16.61
C GLY A 131 -10.55 16.44 15.92
N ALA A 132 -10.74 16.96 14.69
CA ALA A 132 -9.70 17.67 13.95
C ALA A 132 -9.69 19.20 14.25
N GLU A 133 -10.52 19.69 15.18
CA GLU A 133 -10.73 21.13 15.41
C GLU A 133 -9.45 21.83 15.89
N GLU A 134 -8.65 21.17 16.73
CA GLU A 134 -7.37 21.72 17.21
C GLU A 134 -6.36 21.81 16.07
N PHE A 135 -6.25 20.75 15.28
CA PHE A 135 -5.41 20.73 14.09
C PHE A 135 -5.80 21.84 13.10
N MET A 136 -7.09 22.06 12.86
CA MET A 136 -7.59 23.13 11.99
C MET A 136 -7.33 24.51 12.57
N ARG A 137 -7.41 24.69 13.88
CA ARG A 137 -7.17 25.99 14.54
C ARG A 137 -5.75 26.47 14.34
N GLU A 138 -4.80 25.57 14.36
CA GLU A 138 -3.37 25.85 14.19
C GLU A 138 -2.91 25.89 12.74
N ASN A 139 -3.68 25.27 11.85
CA ASN A 139 -3.28 25.10 10.44
C ASN A 139 -4.41 25.50 9.51
N GLU A 140 -4.13 26.44 8.61
CA GLU A 140 -5.12 26.90 7.64
C GLU A 140 -5.56 25.76 6.72
N VAL A 141 -6.82 25.35 6.80
CA VAL A 141 -7.43 24.49 5.79
C VAL A 141 -7.54 25.28 4.49
N PHE A 142 -7.05 24.72 3.40
CA PHE A 142 -7.05 25.35 2.09
C PHE A 142 -8.00 24.66 1.11
N CYS A 143 -8.10 23.35 1.16
CA CYS A 143 -8.92 22.54 0.27
C CYS A 143 -9.61 21.38 1.00
N VAL A 144 -10.69 20.89 0.42
CA VAL A 144 -11.48 19.78 0.97
C VAL A 144 -12.00 18.90 -0.16
N ALA A 145 -12.03 17.60 0.09
CA ALA A 145 -12.75 16.62 -0.72
C ALA A 145 -13.50 15.65 0.18
N LYS A 146 -14.62 15.10 -0.35
CA LYS A 146 -15.41 14.07 0.34
C LYS A 146 -15.71 12.93 -0.62
N LYS A 147 -15.62 11.71 -0.11
CA LYS A 147 -16.12 10.51 -0.75
C LYS A 147 -16.69 9.59 0.31
N ASP A 148 -17.93 9.14 0.12
CA ASP A 148 -18.66 8.33 1.08
C ASP A 148 -18.62 8.98 2.49
N ASP A 149 -18.17 8.27 3.50
CA ASP A 149 -18.01 8.78 4.87
C ASP A 149 -16.62 9.37 5.15
N LYS A 150 -15.78 9.59 4.14
CA LYS A 150 -14.43 10.14 4.32
C LYS A 150 -14.35 11.58 3.84
N ILE A 151 -13.75 12.44 4.68
CA ILE A 151 -13.46 13.85 4.37
C ILE A 151 -11.95 14.04 4.46
N ALA A 152 -11.34 14.56 3.40
CA ALA A 152 -9.94 14.96 3.39
C ALA A 152 -9.85 16.49 3.47
N LEU A 153 -9.09 17.00 4.43
CA LEU A 153 -8.83 18.43 4.64
C LEU A 153 -7.35 18.70 4.39
N GLY A 154 -7.02 19.38 3.32
CA GLY A 154 -5.66 19.79 3.01
C GLY A 154 -5.34 21.15 3.63
N THR A 155 -4.14 21.30 4.20
CA THR A 155 -3.67 22.52 4.88
C THR A 155 -2.45 23.13 4.21
N ILE A 156 -2.16 24.38 4.54
CA ILE A 156 -0.98 25.09 4.00
C ILE A 156 0.32 24.68 4.70
N HIS A 157 0.28 24.25 5.97
CA HIS A 157 1.51 24.09 6.77
C HIS A 157 1.76 22.70 7.32
N LYS A 158 0.73 21.83 7.43
CA LYS A 158 0.83 20.54 8.15
C LYS A 158 0.34 19.35 7.35
N GLY A 159 0.34 19.43 6.02
CA GLY A 159 -0.16 18.35 5.18
C GLY A 159 -1.68 18.26 5.18
N LEU A 160 -2.21 17.07 5.30
CA LEU A 160 -3.66 16.83 5.28
C LEU A 160 -4.11 15.92 6.42
N VAL A 161 -5.36 16.08 6.83
CA VAL A 161 -6.04 15.16 7.73
C VAL A 161 -7.22 14.50 7.00
N LEU A 162 -7.32 13.19 7.14
CA LEU A 162 -8.45 12.39 6.69
C LEU A 162 -9.33 12.08 7.89
N VAL A 163 -10.59 12.47 7.81
CA VAL A 163 -11.64 12.19 8.79
C VAL A 163 -12.52 11.08 8.26
N ASP A 164 -12.67 10.01 9.01
CA ASP A 164 -13.70 9.00 8.78
C ASP A 164 -14.94 9.34 9.61
N CYS A 165 -16.02 9.80 8.96
CA CYS A 165 -17.23 10.26 9.63
C CYS A 165 -18.06 9.12 10.25
N SER A 166 -17.81 7.87 9.90
CA SER A 166 -18.51 6.71 10.47
C SER A 166 -17.92 6.30 11.81
N THR A 167 -16.61 6.42 11.95
CA THR A 167 -15.84 6.00 13.14
C THR A 167 -15.27 7.16 13.95
N MET A 168 -15.29 8.37 13.37
CA MET A 168 -14.62 9.59 13.87
C MET A 168 -13.11 9.41 14.07
N GLN A 169 -12.50 8.47 13.33
CA GLN A 169 -11.06 8.28 13.33
C GLN A 169 -10.38 9.30 12.42
N LEU A 170 -9.21 9.75 12.85
CA LEU A 170 -8.36 10.68 12.12
C LEU A 170 -7.10 9.97 11.63
N LYS A 171 -6.71 10.27 10.38
CA LYS A 171 -5.39 9.91 9.84
C LYS A 171 -4.73 11.17 9.31
N TYR A 172 -3.49 11.39 9.69
CA TYR A 172 -2.72 12.54 9.26
C TYR A 172 -1.66 12.13 8.25
N PHE A 173 -1.43 12.99 7.25
CA PHE A 173 -0.40 12.80 6.23
C PHE A 173 0.38 14.10 6.08
N ASN A 174 1.71 14.01 6.24
CA ASN A 174 2.63 15.13 6.17
C ASN A 174 4.00 14.67 5.66
N GLU A 175 4.99 15.56 5.56
CA GLU A 175 6.34 15.20 5.11
C GLU A 175 7.01 14.14 5.99
N ASN A 176 6.71 14.12 7.29
CA ASN A 176 7.31 13.14 8.20
C ASN A 176 6.82 11.70 7.93
N ASN A 177 5.60 11.54 7.39
CA ASN A 177 5.01 10.22 7.16
C ASN A 177 4.68 9.93 5.70
N GLY A 178 5.28 10.65 4.76
CA GLY A 178 5.34 10.25 3.36
C GLY A 178 4.87 11.25 2.32
N LEU A 179 4.26 12.37 2.68
CA LEU A 179 4.00 13.43 1.71
C LEU A 179 5.31 14.12 1.28
N ARG A 180 5.37 14.52 0.03
CA ARG A 180 6.50 15.25 -0.53
C ARG A 180 6.59 16.69 -0.01
N ASN A 181 5.45 17.29 0.35
CA ASN A 181 5.35 18.65 0.84
C ASN A 181 4.13 18.83 1.76
N ASN A 182 4.27 19.66 2.80
CA ASN A 182 3.19 19.95 3.75
C ASN A 182 2.14 20.94 3.24
N THR A 183 2.41 21.69 2.15
CA THR A 183 1.47 22.60 1.54
C THR A 183 0.58 21.86 0.56
N VAL A 184 -0.67 21.63 0.94
CA VAL A 184 -1.66 20.92 0.14
C VAL A 184 -2.64 21.90 -0.48
N LEU A 185 -2.54 22.09 -1.79
CA LEU A 185 -3.33 23.08 -2.55
C LEU A 185 -4.63 22.49 -3.10
N SER A 186 -4.67 21.19 -3.35
CA SER A 186 -5.89 20.50 -3.79
C SER A 186 -5.91 19.05 -3.32
N VAL A 187 -7.11 18.52 -3.10
CA VAL A 187 -7.34 17.11 -2.79
C VAL A 187 -8.50 16.57 -3.60
N SER A 188 -8.41 15.32 -4.03
CA SER A 188 -9.47 14.63 -4.74
C SER A 188 -9.42 13.13 -4.49
N PHE A 189 -10.58 12.51 -4.29
CA PHE A 189 -10.66 11.06 -4.24
C PHE A 189 -10.84 10.48 -5.64
N ASP A 190 -10.15 9.40 -5.93
CA ASP A 190 -10.38 8.62 -7.14
C ASP A 190 -11.63 7.71 -7.00
N THR A 191 -11.96 7.00 -8.07
CA THR A 191 -13.10 6.06 -8.07
C THR A 191 -12.90 4.92 -7.09
N THR A 192 -11.68 4.54 -6.78
CA THR A 192 -11.33 3.46 -5.84
C THR A 192 -11.25 3.93 -4.38
N GLY A 193 -11.45 5.22 -4.11
CA GLY A 193 -11.44 5.81 -2.77
C GLY A 193 -10.04 6.10 -2.23
N ASN A 194 -9.02 6.10 -3.07
CA ASN A 194 -7.70 6.62 -2.74
C ASN A 194 -7.65 8.13 -3.00
N LEU A 195 -6.63 8.80 -2.47
CA LEU A 195 -6.58 10.26 -2.45
C LEU A 195 -5.42 10.78 -3.32
N TRP A 196 -5.73 11.75 -4.17
CA TRP A 196 -4.77 12.58 -4.88
C TRP A 196 -4.60 13.89 -4.14
N ALA A 197 -3.37 14.28 -3.87
CA ALA A 197 -3.01 15.54 -3.24
C ALA A 197 -2.13 16.34 -4.20
N GLY A 198 -2.64 17.49 -4.66
CA GLY A 198 -1.85 18.50 -5.38
C GLY A 198 -1.12 19.36 -4.35
N LEU A 199 0.20 19.33 -4.39
CA LEU A 199 1.08 19.98 -3.44
C LEU A 199 1.72 21.21 -4.08
N ASP A 200 2.34 22.07 -3.30
CA ASP A 200 3.14 23.17 -3.81
C ASP A 200 4.32 22.67 -4.68
N SER A 201 4.84 21.50 -4.40
CA SER A 201 5.94 20.87 -5.13
C SER A 201 5.57 19.51 -5.74
N GLY A 202 4.49 19.40 -6.49
CA GLY A 202 4.12 18.20 -7.23
C GLY A 202 2.79 17.58 -6.82
N ILE A 203 2.61 16.31 -7.14
CA ILE A 203 1.37 15.56 -6.88
C ILE A 203 1.73 14.27 -6.18
N ASP A 204 1.04 13.99 -5.08
CA ASP A 204 1.13 12.72 -4.36
C ASP A 204 -0.15 11.90 -4.48
N TYR A 205 0.02 10.60 -4.58
CA TYR A 205 -1.04 9.62 -4.53
C TYR A 205 -0.99 8.87 -3.20
N VAL A 206 -2.02 9.03 -2.38
CA VAL A 206 -2.14 8.39 -1.08
C VAL A 206 -3.04 7.16 -1.21
N CYS A 207 -2.44 5.98 -1.17
CA CYS A 207 -3.14 4.71 -1.25
C CYS A 207 -3.79 4.37 0.11
N LEU A 208 -5.01 4.84 0.33
CA LEU A 208 -5.77 4.61 1.57
C LEU A 208 -6.18 3.15 1.76
N SER A 209 -6.16 2.38 0.70
CA SER A 209 -6.47 0.94 0.69
C SER A 209 -5.24 0.05 0.84
N SER A 210 -4.05 0.63 1.02
CA SER A 210 -2.86 -0.16 1.27
C SER A 210 -2.99 -0.92 2.59
N PRO A 211 -2.74 -2.24 2.62
CA PRO A 211 -2.65 -2.98 3.87
C PRO A 211 -1.36 -2.66 4.65
N PHE A 212 -0.43 -1.91 4.04
CA PHE A 212 0.84 -1.54 4.63
C PHE A 212 0.85 -0.10 5.12
N THR A 213 1.48 0.12 6.27
CA THR A 213 1.77 1.45 6.82
C THR A 213 3.24 1.50 7.22
N ASN A 214 4.04 2.32 6.57
CA ASN A 214 5.45 2.46 6.89
C ASN A 214 5.66 3.10 8.25
N LEU A 215 6.62 2.59 9.02
CA LEU A 215 7.06 3.14 10.31
C LEU A 215 8.27 4.07 10.17
N TYR A 216 8.61 4.47 8.94
CA TYR A 216 9.74 5.34 8.64
C TYR A 216 9.37 6.36 7.57
N SER A 217 10.13 7.47 7.53
CA SER A 217 10.17 8.40 6.40
C SER A 217 11.62 8.63 5.98
N TYR A 218 11.82 8.92 4.70
CA TYR A 218 13.11 9.39 4.20
C TYR A 218 13.32 10.85 4.63
N PRO A 219 14.53 11.28 5.10
CA PRO A 219 15.78 10.54 5.20
C PRO A 219 16.04 9.87 6.56
N TYR A 220 15.10 9.83 7.49
CA TYR A 220 15.28 9.37 8.87
C TYR A 220 15.16 7.85 9.03
N SER A 221 15.73 7.08 8.09
CA SER A 221 15.75 5.63 8.17
C SER A 221 16.57 5.13 9.35
N TYR A 222 16.01 4.20 10.14
CA TYR A 222 16.70 3.48 11.22
C TYR A 222 17.70 2.45 10.70
N GLY A 223 17.86 2.36 9.41
CA GLY A 223 18.54 1.31 8.70
C GLY A 223 17.61 0.21 8.23
N THR A 224 18.16 -0.78 7.54
CA THR A 224 17.45 -1.96 7.06
C THR A 224 16.91 -2.78 8.21
N GLY A 225 15.61 -3.12 8.19
CA GLY A 225 14.94 -3.93 9.20
C GLY A 225 15.17 -5.42 8.99
N TYR A 226 15.35 -6.16 10.09
CA TYR A 226 15.50 -7.63 10.05
C TYR A 226 14.51 -8.36 10.93
N THR A 227 14.14 -7.81 12.08
CA THR A 227 13.34 -8.50 13.08
C THR A 227 12.58 -7.53 13.95
N ALA A 228 11.47 -7.99 14.55
CA ALA A 228 10.71 -7.24 15.53
C ALA A 228 10.14 -8.14 16.62
N ALA A 229 9.83 -7.59 17.79
CA ALA A 229 9.13 -8.30 18.86
C ALA A 229 8.35 -7.32 19.74
N VAL A 230 7.26 -7.79 20.35
CA VAL A 230 6.51 -7.02 21.35
C VAL A 230 6.74 -7.63 22.72
N GLU A 231 7.13 -6.79 23.68
CA GLU A 231 7.30 -7.17 25.08
C GLU A 231 7.07 -5.99 26.00
N GLY A 232 6.40 -6.19 27.15
CA GLY A 232 6.28 -5.19 28.22
C GLY A 232 5.72 -3.82 27.80
N GLY A 233 4.82 -3.78 26.79
CA GLY A 233 4.26 -2.53 26.27
C GLY A 233 5.17 -1.79 25.27
N TYR A 234 6.20 -2.45 24.76
CA TYR A 234 7.10 -1.92 23.73
C TYR A 234 7.11 -2.80 22.48
N LEU A 235 7.24 -2.16 21.32
CA LEU A 235 7.62 -2.79 20.07
C LEU A 235 9.12 -2.56 19.86
N TYR A 236 9.90 -3.63 19.82
CA TYR A 236 11.33 -3.62 19.52
C TYR A 236 11.56 -3.92 18.05
N LEU A 237 12.53 -3.21 17.46
CA LEU A 237 12.83 -3.22 16.02
C LEU A 237 14.34 -3.43 15.84
N GLY A 238 14.73 -4.59 15.32
CA GLY A 238 16.13 -4.94 15.08
C GLY A 238 16.57 -4.61 13.67
N THR A 239 17.65 -3.84 13.54
CA THR A 239 18.17 -3.32 12.27
C THR A 239 19.65 -3.61 12.08
N ASN A 240 20.20 -3.24 10.90
CA ASN A 240 21.63 -3.27 10.64
C ASN A 240 22.43 -2.19 11.41
N ARG A 241 21.75 -1.26 12.10
CA ARG A 241 22.38 -0.18 12.88
C ARG A 241 22.24 -0.35 14.38
N GLY A 242 21.32 -1.18 14.83
CA GLY A 242 21.06 -1.42 16.25
C GLY A 242 19.66 -1.88 16.52
N LEU A 243 19.35 -2.01 17.80
CA LEU A 243 18.01 -2.23 18.31
C LEU A 243 17.35 -0.88 18.57
N TYR A 244 16.10 -0.76 18.14
CA TYR A 244 15.24 0.39 18.40
C TYR A 244 13.98 -0.05 19.13
N TYR A 245 13.26 0.88 19.74
CA TYR A 245 12.00 0.60 20.41
C TYR A 245 11.04 1.78 20.35
N THR A 246 9.75 1.46 20.40
CA THR A 246 8.66 2.43 20.55
C THR A 246 7.57 1.84 21.46
N SER A 247 6.62 2.65 21.93
CA SER A 247 5.47 2.15 22.67
C SER A 247 4.58 1.25 21.79
N TYR A 248 3.98 0.24 22.40
CA TYR A 248 2.99 -0.62 21.75
C TYR A 248 1.68 -0.63 22.57
N PRO A 249 0.50 -0.47 21.95
CA PRO A 249 0.25 -0.31 20.49
C PRO A 249 0.87 0.97 19.89
N VAL A 250 1.33 0.85 18.64
CA VAL A 250 1.95 1.96 17.92
C VAL A 250 0.89 3.03 17.64
N GLN A 251 1.12 4.24 18.09
CA GLN A 251 0.24 5.38 17.84
C GLN A 251 0.76 6.20 16.65
N MET A 252 -0.11 6.39 15.65
CA MET A 252 0.18 7.12 14.42
C MET A 252 -0.64 8.43 14.40
N ASN A 253 -0.45 9.30 15.40
CA ASN A 253 -1.23 10.54 15.60
C ASN A 253 -0.69 11.72 14.79
N GLY A 254 -0.43 11.53 13.50
CA GLY A 254 0.00 12.62 12.62
C GLY A 254 1.49 12.74 12.40
N ASP A 255 2.29 12.20 13.29
CA ASP A 255 3.74 12.06 13.13
C ASP A 255 4.12 10.57 13.10
N LEU A 256 5.33 10.28 12.63
CA LEU A 256 5.90 8.95 12.80
C LEU A 256 5.93 8.59 14.29
N PRO A 257 5.80 7.31 14.64
CA PRO A 257 5.95 6.90 16.02
C PRO A 257 7.34 7.31 16.55
N ASP A 258 7.39 7.69 17.82
CA ASP A 258 8.66 8.04 18.49
C ASP A 258 9.51 6.78 18.68
N ILE A 259 10.30 6.45 17.64
CA ILE A 259 11.19 5.29 17.63
C ILE A 259 12.57 5.73 18.10
N ARG A 260 13.01 5.15 19.23
CA ARG A 260 14.25 5.50 19.92
C ARG A 260 15.29 4.41 19.78
N PRO A 261 16.58 4.76 19.64
CA PRO A 261 17.66 3.77 19.69
C PRO A 261 17.78 3.19 21.11
N MET A 262 17.99 1.88 21.19
CA MET A 262 18.30 1.20 22.44
C MET A 262 19.76 1.45 22.81
N PRO A 263 20.07 2.00 23.98
CA PRO A 263 21.44 2.20 24.41
C PRO A 263 22.27 0.91 24.37
N GLN A 264 23.54 1.01 23.99
CA GLN A 264 24.52 -0.11 23.94
C GLN A 264 24.22 -1.23 22.93
N SER A 265 23.24 -1.05 22.04
CA SER A 265 22.84 -2.03 21.03
C SER A 265 23.28 -1.68 19.60
N SER A 266 24.21 -0.73 19.42
CA SER A 266 24.70 -0.36 18.07
C SER A 266 25.42 -1.51 17.41
N GLY A 267 25.16 -1.76 16.12
CA GLY A 267 25.64 -2.90 15.32
C GLY A 267 24.48 -3.68 14.75
N GLN A 268 24.74 -4.84 14.19
CA GLN A 268 23.74 -5.59 13.49
C GLN A 268 22.92 -6.50 14.41
N VAL A 269 21.62 -6.28 14.47
CA VAL A 269 20.66 -7.12 15.18
C VAL A 269 20.07 -8.10 14.19
N TRP A 270 20.40 -9.37 14.34
CA TRP A 270 19.94 -10.41 13.42
C TRP A 270 18.55 -10.92 13.74
N ASN A 271 18.25 -11.13 15.02
CA ASN A 271 16.97 -11.66 15.43
C ASN A 271 16.58 -11.23 16.86
N LEU A 272 15.29 -11.29 17.14
CA LEU A 272 14.71 -11.16 18.48
C LEU A 272 13.99 -12.45 18.80
N CYS A 273 14.43 -13.15 19.83
CA CYS A 273 13.91 -14.47 20.22
C CYS A 273 13.33 -14.44 21.62
N ARG A 274 12.12 -14.95 21.78
CA ARG A 274 11.52 -15.18 23.09
C ARG A 274 11.89 -16.56 23.59
N ILE A 275 12.49 -16.61 24.78
CA ILE A 275 12.87 -17.83 25.49
C ILE A 275 12.19 -17.80 26.86
N GLY A 276 11.10 -18.57 27.02
CA GLY A 276 10.23 -18.42 28.19
C GLY A 276 9.65 -17.02 28.27
N ASP A 277 9.84 -16.36 29.42
CA ASP A 277 9.40 -14.98 29.67
C ASP A 277 10.49 -13.94 29.35
N GLU A 278 11.61 -14.35 28.77
CA GLU A 278 12.76 -13.48 28.50
C GLU A 278 12.88 -13.22 26.99
N LEU A 279 13.13 -11.95 26.61
CA LEU A 279 13.36 -11.54 25.22
C LEU A 279 14.83 -11.30 24.96
N PHE A 280 15.40 -12.06 24.02
CA PHE A 280 16.81 -11.96 23.63
C PHE A 280 16.97 -11.21 22.32
N CYS A 281 18.01 -10.37 22.27
CA CYS A 281 18.52 -9.73 21.07
C CYS A 281 19.78 -10.48 20.60
N LEU A 282 19.68 -11.10 19.45
CA LEU A 282 20.76 -11.83 18.79
C LEU A 282 21.49 -10.86 17.85
N HIS A 283 22.78 -10.68 18.13
CA HIS A 283 23.55 -9.56 17.61
C HIS A 283 24.90 -10.04 17.01
N ASP A 284 25.49 -9.23 16.12
CA ASP A 284 26.83 -9.53 15.57
C ASP A 284 27.93 -9.60 16.64
N ARG A 285 27.75 -8.94 17.78
CA ARG A 285 28.70 -8.88 18.89
C ARG A 285 28.35 -9.70 20.12
N GLY A 286 27.34 -10.54 20.06
CA GLY A 286 26.94 -11.39 21.18
C GLY A 286 25.42 -11.53 21.34
N ILE A 287 25.02 -11.98 22.50
CA ILE A 287 23.62 -12.13 22.89
C ILE A 287 23.31 -11.13 24.00
N PHE A 288 22.22 -10.41 23.87
CA PHE A 288 21.75 -9.47 24.88
C PHE A 288 20.36 -9.86 25.36
N LEU A 289 20.11 -9.67 26.65
CA LEU A 289 18.79 -9.76 27.26
C LEU A 289 18.16 -8.37 27.27
N ILE A 290 16.93 -8.27 26.76
CA ILE A 290 16.18 -7.00 26.72
C ILE A 290 15.41 -6.88 28.04
N ASN A 291 15.52 -5.71 28.67
CA ASN A 291 14.79 -5.36 29.88
C ASN A 291 14.25 -3.92 29.78
N GLY A 292 13.00 -3.79 29.34
CA GLY A 292 12.39 -2.49 29.07
C GLY A 292 13.21 -1.67 28.07
N THR A 293 13.71 -0.53 28.47
CA THR A 293 14.52 0.39 27.62
C THR A 293 16.02 0.20 27.75
N SER A 294 16.48 -0.97 28.22
CA SER A 294 17.89 -1.31 28.38
C SER A 294 18.19 -2.73 27.92
N VAL A 295 19.46 -3.00 27.62
CA VAL A 295 19.96 -4.35 27.30
C VAL A 295 21.05 -4.76 28.27
N LYS A 296 21.05 -6.03 28.68
CA LYS A 296 22.15 -6.66 29.43
C LYS A 296 22.85 -7.66 28.54
N ARG A 297 24.16 -7.55 28.38
CA ARG A 297 24.95 -8.52 27.62
C ARG A 297 25.01 -9.86 28.37
N VAL A 298 24.67 -10.92 27.66
CA VAL A 298 24.65 -12.29 28.19
C VAL A 298 25.94 -13.04 27.80
N THR A 299 26.34 -12.92 26.54
CA THR A 299 27.53 -13.60 26.00
C THR A 299 28.27 -12.72 24.99
N ASP A 300 29.56 -13.04 24.77
CA ASP A 300 30.41 -12.45 23.75
C ASP A 300 30.51 -13.30 22.47
N ILE A 301 29.65 -14.30 22.31
CA ILE A 301 29.64 -15.15 21.12
C ILE A 301 29.22 -14.31 19.92
N ALA A 302 30.17 -14.05 19.03
CA ALA A 302 29.94 -13.22 17.85
C ALA A 302 29.03 -13.91 16.83
N GLY A 303 28.14 -13.11 16.20
CA GLY A 303 27.31 -13.56 15.10
C GLY A 303 26.20 -14.50 15.48
N ALA A 304 25.51 -14.22 16.58
CA ALA A 304 24.30 -14.96 16.95
C ALA A 304 23.16 -14.62 15.99
N TRP A 305 22.66 -15.64 15.26
CA TRP A 305 21.63 -15.50 14.25
C TRP A 305 20.25 -15.98 14.69
N CYS A 306 20.23 -17.10 15.38
CA CYS A 306 19.00 -17.76 15.82
C CYS A 306 19.22 -18.49 17.14
N CYS A 307 18.17 -18.65 17.94
CA CYS A 307 18.20 -19.48 19.13
C CYS A 307 16.85 -20.17 19.38
N GLN A 308 16.89 -21.33 19.98
CA GLN A 308 15.72 -22.10 20.41
C GLN A 308 16.04 -22.86 21.70
N LEU A 309 15.06 -22.96 22.63
CA LEU A 309 15.20 -23.90 23.75
C LEU A 309 15.40 -25.31 23.22
N VAL A 310 16.28 -26.07 23.85
CA VAL A 310 16.37 -27.51 23.62
C VAL A 310 15.00 -28.12 23.95
N ALA A 311 14.49 -28.94 23.05
CA ALA A 311 13.17 -29.55 23.22
C ALA A 311 13.04 -30.25 24.58
N GLY A 312 12.00 -29.93 25.33
CA GLY A 312 11.77 -30.44 26.69
C GLY A 312 12.59 -29.77 27.80
N ARG A 313 13.40 -28.72 27.50
CA ARG A 313 14.20 -28.00 28.50
C ARG A 313 13.73 -26.55 28.63
N THR A 314 13.88 -25.95 29.79
CA THR A 314 13.58 -24.53 30.07
C THR A 314 14.82 -23.74 30.46
N ASP A 315 15.95 -24.41 30.63
CA ASP A 315 17.20 -23.89 31.16
C ASP A 315 18.38 -24.03 30.19
N LEU A 316 18.13 -24.50 28.96
CA LEU A 316 19.17 -24.77 27.97
C LEU A 316 18.66 -24.40 26.57
N MET A 317 19.46 -23.69 25.80
CA MET A 317 19.14 -23.33 24.42
C MET A 317 20.28 -23.58 23.45
N TYR A 318 19.93 -23.93 22.22
CA TYR A 318 20.83 -23.89 21.08
C TYR A 318 20.91 -22.48 20.54
N VAL A 319 22.10 -22.04 20.12
CA VAL A 319 22.35 -20.77 19.48
C VAL A 319 23.17 -20.99 18.21
N GLY A 320 22.56 -20.71 17.06
CA GLY A 320 23.24 -20.73 15.76
C GLY A 320 24.07 -19.45 15.57
N VAL A 321 25.33 -19.63 15.19
CA VAL A 321 26.30 -18.54 15.03
C VAL A 321 27.10 -18.68 13.72
N TYR A 322 28.02 -17.74 13.46
CA TYR A 322 28.85 -17.72 12.24
C TYR A 322 29.71 -18.97 12.04
N ASN A 323 30.02 -19.71 13.08
CA ASN A 323 30.95 -20.84 13.03
C ASN A 323 30.42 -22.10 13.71
N GLY A 324 29.11 -22.30 13.76
CA GLY A 324 28.50 -23.51 14.33
C GLY A 324 27.33 -23.24 15.24
N ILE A 325 27.09 -24.16 16.17
CA ILE A 325 26.03 -24.10 17.18
C ILE A 325 26.66 -24.14 18.57
N TYR A 326 26.20 -23.24 19.43
CA TYR A 326 26.57 -23.22 20.85
C TYR A 326 25.42 -23.65 21.74
N LEU A 327 25.73 -24.23 22.88
CA LEU A 327 24.84 -24.41 23.98
C LEU A 327 24.99 -23.26 24.96
N VAL A 328 23.88 -22.64 25.33
CA VAL A 328 23.80 -21.59 26.35
C VAL A 328 22.80 -22.05 27.41
N GLY A 329 23.26 -22.14 28.63
CA GLY A 329 22.48 -22.70 29.76
C GLY A 329 22.28 -21.70 30.88
N LYS A 330 21.20 -21.86 31.64
CA LYS A 330 20.86 -21.05 32.80
C LYS A 330 21.43 -21.69 34.08
N LYS A 331 22.37 -21.03 34.73
CA LYS A 331 22.96 -21.46 36.00
C LYS A 331 22.80 -20.38 37.05
N ASN A 332 22.24 -20.70 38.21
CA ASN A 332 21.95 -19.74 39.28
C ASN A 332 21.10 -18.56 38.81
N GLY A 333 20.20 -18.77 37.87
CA GLY A 333 19.34 -17.74 37.30
C GLY A 333 19.96 -16.90 36.16
N GLU A 334 21.25 -17.07 35.85
CA GLU A 334 21.94 -16.35 34.79
C GLU A 334 22.29 -17.28 33.61
N TRP A 335 22.09 -16.79 32.40
CA TRP A 335 22.47 -17.45 31.17
C TRP A 335 23.97 -17.34 30.93
N GLN A 336 24.62 -18.47 30.60
CA GLN A 336 26.04 -18.53 30.30
C GLN A 336 26.35 -19.58 29.24
N VAL A 337 27.47 -19.44 28.58
CA VAL A 337 27.94 -20.37 27.55
C VAL A 337 28.31 -21.70 28.23
N VAL A 338 27.72 -22.78 27.77
CA VAL A 338 28.08 -24.17 28.19
C VAL A 338 29.22 -24.68 27.32
N GLY A 339 29.11 -24.54 25.99
CA GLY A 339 30.13 -24.94 25.04
C GLY A 339 29.64 -24.86 23.60
N LYS A 340 30.57 -25.10 22.67
CA LYS A 340 30.26 -25.28 21.25
C LYS A 340 30.00 -26.77 20.99
N ILE A 341 29.03 -27.08 20.11
CA ILE A 341 28.76 -28.47 19.69
C ILE A 341 29.91 -28.93 18.79
N GLU A 342 30.62 -29.95 19.23
CA GLU A 342 31.75 -30.53 18.49
C GLU A 342 31.25 -31.20 17.20
N GLY A 343 31.95 -30.92 16.10
CA GLY A 343 31.63 -31.46 14.77
C GLY A 343 30.75 -30.54 13.92
N VAL A 344 30.08 -29.51 14.49
CA VAL A 344 29.32 -28.50 13.74
C VAL A 344 30.13 -27.24 13.61
N ASN A 345 30.70 -27.00 12.42
CA ASN A 345 31.63 -25.91 12.17
C ASN A 345 31.15 -24.88 11.13
N ASP A 346 30.12 -25.22 10.36
CA ASP A 346 29.56 -24.34 9.35
C ASP A 346 28.71 -23.24 9.97
N SER A 347 28.55 -22.14 9.26
CA SER A 347 27.67 -21.04 9.67
C SER A 347 26.24 -21.54 9.84
N CYS A 348 25.65 -21.28 10.99
CA CYS A 348 24.29 -21.68 11.32
C CYS A 348 23.37 -20.46 11.40
N ARG A 349 22.93 -20.01 10.23
CA ARG A 349 22.02 -18.86 10.13
C ARG A 349 20.60 -19.21 10.56
N LEU A 350 20.17 -20.43 10.25
CA LEU A 350 18.83 -20.92 10.54
C LEU A 350 18.91 -22.40 10.87
N PHE A 351 18.25 -22.82 11.94
CA PHE A 351 18.06 -24.23 12.27
C PHE A 351 16.66 -24.48 12.82
N GLU A 352 16.22 -25.71 12.72
CA GLU A 352 15.02 -26.21 13.37
C GLU A 352 15.27 -27.56 14.05
N GLN A 353 14.67 -27.75 15.22
CA GLN A 353 14.77 -28.99 15.96
C GLN A 353 13.66 -29.96 15.53
N GLU A 354 14.04 -31.15 15.04
CA GLU A 354 13.13 -32.28 14.90
C GLU A 354 12.85 -32.95 16.28
N SER A 355 13.89 -33.02 17.12
CA SER A 355 13.83 -33.45 18.52
C SER A 355 14.91 -32.76 19.35
N ASP A 356 15.03 -33.09 20.63
CA ASP A 356 16.12 -32.63 21.50
C ASP A 356 17.52 -32.93 20.94
N LYS A 357 17.66 -34.03 20.17
CA LYS A 357 18.96 -34.51 19.64
C LYS A 357 19.09 -34.41 18.13
N VAL A 358 18.07 -34.01 17.43
CA VAL A 358 18.10 -33.90 15.96
C VAL A 358 17.82 -32.48 15.52
N ILE A 359 18.81 -31.89 14.87
CA ILE A 359 18.76 -30.51 14.39
C ILE A 359 18.95 -30.50 12.88
N TRP A 360 18.12 -29.73 12.20
CA TRP A 360 18.26 -29.40 10.78
C TRP A 360 18.86 -28.01 10.64
N VAL A 361 20.00 -27.90 9.96
CA VAL A 361 20.74 -26.65 9.75
C VAL A 361 20.66 -26.26 8.28
N TYR A 362 20.29 -25.03 7.99
CA TYR A 362 20.32 -24.47 6.63
C TYR A 362 21.67 -23.82 6.35
N ASN A 363 22.28 -24.26 5.27
CA ASN A 363 23.45 -23.65 4.62
C ASN A 363 23.07 -23.19 3.22
N THR A 364 23.86 -22.32 2.61
CA THR A 364 23.52 -21.65 1.36
C THR A 364 23.25 -22.59 0.18
N ASP A 365 23.88 -23.78 0.18
CA ASP A 365 23.84 -24.74 -0.92
C ASP A 365 23.43 -26.16 -0.50
N HIS A 366 23.17 -26.40 0.79
CA HIS A 366 22.71 -27.68 1.33
C HIS A 366 21.96 -27.49 2.64
N VAL A 367 21.26 -28.54 3.05
CA VAL A 367 20.68 -28.69 4.39
C VAL A 367 21.37 -29.83 5.08
N THR A 368 21.79 -29.60 6.31
CA THR A 368 22.49 -30.58 7.12
C THR A 368 21.61 -31.10 8.22
N ARG A 369 21.45 -32.40 8.31
CA ARG A 369 20.91 -33.10 9.50
C ARG A 369 22.06 -33.40 10.44
N VAL A 370 21.90 -32.99 11.69
CA VAL A 370 22.87 -33.19 12.77
C VAL A 370 22.18 -34.03 13.86
N ASP A 371 22.68 -35.24 14.07
CA ASP A 371 22.25 -36.09 15.21
C ASP A 371 23.28 -35.93 16.33
N LEU A 372 22.83 -35.60 17.54
CA LEU A 372 23.67 -35.32 18.71
C LEU A 372 23.80 -36.49 19.67
N ASP A 373 24.87 -36.49 20.46
CA ASP A 373 25.07 -37.41 21.59
C ASP A 373 24.06 -37.13 22.73
N ASN A 374 24.11 -37.98 23.79
CA ASN A 374 23.20 -37.82 24.92
C ASN A 374 23.44 -36.56 25.74
N ASP A 375 24.65 -36.04 25.73
CA ASP A 375 25.04 -34.86 26.48
C ASP A 375 24.86 -33.55 25.65
N LEU A 376 24.41 -33.69 24.40
CA LEU A 376 24.17 -32.59 23.44
C LEU A 376 25.43 -31.80 23.07
N THR A 377 26.61 -32.36 23.34
CA THR A 377 27.90 -31.65 23.17
C THR A 377 28.61 -31.96 21.86
N LYS A 378 28.22 -33.04 21.19
CA LYS A 378 28.91 -33.59 20.02
C LYS A 378 27.95 -34.11 18.97
N ALA A 379 28.20 -33.84 17.69
CA ALA A 379 27.54 -34.51 16.59
C ALA A 379 28.05 -35.93 16.43
N VAL A 380 27.13 -36.92 16.52
CA VAL A 380 27.42 -38.35 16.31
C VAL A 380 27.16 -38.76 14.86
N ARG A 381 26.35 -38.03 14.16
CA ARG A 381 26.07 -38.18 12.72
C ARG A 381 25.81 -36.84 12.10
N ILE A 382 26.39 -36.60 10.92
CA ILE A 382 26.12 -35.44 10.07
C ILE A 382 25.80 -35.97 8.68
N LYS A 383 24.67 -35.52 8.11
CA LYS A 383 24.29 -35.89 6.74
C LYS A 383 23.80 -34.64 6.02
N GLU A 384 24.38 -34.38 4.85
CA GLU A 384 24.00 -33.27 3.96
C GLU A 384 22.98 -33.74 2.91
N TYR A 385 22.06 -32.87 2.55
CA TYR A 385 21.11 -33.03 1.45
C TYR A 385 21.25 -31.83 0.52
N SER A 386 21.47 -32.11 -0.75
CA SER A 386 21.79 -31.11 -1.77
C SER A 386 21.09 -31.39 -3.11
N ALA A 387 21.39 -30.60 -4.11
CA ALA A 387 20.89 -30.82 -5.47
C ALA A 387 21.30 -32.20 -6.04
N LYS A 388 22.40 -32.79 -5.56
CA LYS A 388 22.86 -34.13 -5.95
C LYS A 388 21.90 -35.22 -5.47
N ASP A 389 21.19 -34.98 -4.37
CA ASP A 389 20.20 -35.84 -3.78
C ASP A 389 18.78 -35.59 -4.33
N GLY A 390 18.66 -34.77 -5.38
CA GLY A 390 17.37 -34.36 -5.96
C GLY A 390 16.61 -33.31 -5.14
N PHE A 391 17.25 -32.73 -4.13
CA PHE A 391 16.68 -31.71 -3.28
C PHE A 391 17.01 -30.31 -3.82
N PRO A 392 16.01 -29.45 -4.16
CA PRO A 392 16.24 -28.18 -4.81
C PRO A 392 16.71 -27.08 -3.84
N VAL A 393 17.92 -27.23 -3.33
CA VAL A 393 18.54 -26.25 -2.45
C VAL A 393 18.92 -24.98 -3.22
N GLY A 394 18.79 -23.82 -2.61
CA GLY A 394 19.16 -22.53 -3.19
C GLY A 394 19.25 -21.44 -2.13
N ARG A 395 19.66 -20.24 -2.53
CA ARG A 395 19.82 -19.10 -1.62
C ARG A 395 18.52 -18.66 -0.94
N ASP A 396 17.39 -18.90 -1.60
CA ASP A 396 16.06 -18.48 -1.15
C ASP A 396 15.33 -19.68 -0.54
N MET A 397 15.87 -20.20 0.54
CA MET A 397 15.33 -21.37 1.24
C MET A 397 15.11 -21.06 2.71
N TYR A 398 14.06 -21.67 3.29
CA TYR A 398 13.73 -21.54 4.70
C TYR A 398 13.37 -22.88 5.31
N ILE A 399 13.78 -23.12 6.56
CA ILE A 399 13.34 -24.28 7.36
C ILE A 399 12.33 -23.78 8.39
N ALA A 400 11.21 -24.44 8.49
CA ALA A 400 10.17 -24.12 9.47
C ALA A 400 9.63 -25.36 10.15
N LYS A 401 9.29 -25.24 11.42
CA LYS A 401 8.54 -26.24 12.17
C LYS A 401 7.07 -25.84 12.19
N ILE A 402 6.20 -26.72 11.66
CA ILE A 402 4.75 -26.53 11.58
C ILE A 402 4.12 -27.79 12.14
N GLU A 403 3.26 -27.68 13.16
CA GLU A 403 2.61 -28.81 13.83
C GLU A 403 3.61 -29.91 14.23
N ASP A 404 4.71 -29.52 14.86
CA ASP A 404 5.79 -30.40 15.29
C ASP A 404 6.54 -31.17 14.19
N ARG A 405 6.37 -30.81 12.93
CA ARG A 405 7.10 -31.35 11.79
C ARG A 405 7.97 -30.31 11.12
N VAL A 406 9.16 -30.72 10.70
CA VAL A 406 10.09 -29.83 9.98
C VAL A 406 9.79 -29.87 8.49
N TYR A 407 9.62 -28.71 7.91
CA TYR A 407 9.40 -28.48 6.48
C TYR A 407 10.48 -27.57 5.91
N PHE A 408 10.75 -27.75 4.63
CA PHE A 408 11.76 -27.02 3.88
C PHE A 408 11.08 -26.26 2.75
N ALA A 409 10.97 -24.95 2.90
CA ALA A 409 10.49 -24.06 1.84
C ALA A 409 11.63 -23.81 0.86
N THR A 410 11.42 -24.13 -0.41
CA THR A 410 12.43 -24.05 -1.46
C THR A 410 11.89 -23.27 -2.66
N PRO A 411 12.75 -22.83 -3.60
CA PRO A 411 12.29 -22.21 -4.84
C PRO A 411 11.38 -23.08 -5.73
N ARG A 412 11.26 -24.37 -5.43
CA ARG A 412 10.40 -25.32 -6.17
C ARG A 412 9.23 -25.86 -5.35
N GLY A 413 8.93 -25.25 -4.21
CA GLY A 413 7.86 -25.65 -3.30
C GLY A 413 8.35 -26.17 -1.97
N ILE A 414 7.43 -26.77 -1.22
CA ILE A 414 7.68 -27.26 0.13
C ILE A 414 8.04 -28.74 0.10
N TYR A 415 9.09 -29.09 0.83
CA TYR A 415 9.61 -30.44 0.99
C TYR A 415 9.57 -30.87 2.45
N LYS A 416 9.61 -32.19 2.68
CA LYS A 416 9.77 -32.82 3.99
C LYS A 416 10.76 -33.96 3.91
N HIS A 417 11.38 -34.32 5.03
CA HIS A 417 12.22 -35.49 5.12
C HIS A 417 11.38 -36.75 5.27
N ASN A 418 11.71 -37.77 4.47
CA ASN A 418 11.18 -39.14 4.65
C ASN A 418 12.20 -39.98 5.40
N PRO A 419 11.98 -40.31 6.70
CA PRO A 419 12.97 -41.02 7.51
C PRO A 419 13.16 -42.49 7.10
N HIS A 420 12.17 -43.11 6.46
CA HIS A 420 12.27 -44.51 6.01
C HIS A 420 13.17 -44.67 4.80
N LYS A 421 13.14 -43.71 3.88
CA LYS A 421 13.97 -43.71 2.68
C LYS A 421 15.24 -42.88 2.84
N ASP A 422 15.29 -42.08 3.88
CA ASP A 422 16.34 -41.09 4.17
C ASP A 422 16.60 -40.12 3.01
N VAL A 423 15.50 -39.57 2.43
CA VAL A 423 15.49 -38.62 1.32
C VAL A 423 14.54 -37.46 1.56
N MET A 424 14.73 -36.35 0.85
CA MET A 424 13.81 -35.23 0.80
C MET A 424 12.72 -35.46 -0.25
N GLU A 425 11.45 -35.35 0.14
CA GLU A 425 10.29 -35.56 -0.74
C GLU A 425 9.44 -34.28 -0.81
N PRO A 426 8.87 -33.91 -2.00
CA PRO A 426 7.89 -32.84 -2.11
C PRO A 426 6.69 -33.09 -1.18
N CYS A 427 6.10 -32.03 -0.64
CA CYS A 427 4.89 -32.07 0.17
C CYS A 427 3.69 -31.44 -0.58
N PRO A 428 2.93 -32.22 -1.38
CA PRO A 428 1.83 -31.69 -2.20
C PRO A 428 0.74 -31.02 -1.35
N ASP A 429 0.43 -31.57 -0.18
CA ASP A 429 -0.63 -31.05 0.69
C ASP A 429 -0.34 -29.61 1.14
N MET A 430 0.90 -29.35 1.56
CA MET A 430 1.33 -28.01 1.97
C MET A 430 1.41 -27.06 0.76
N ASN A 431 1.88 -27.55 -0.39
CA ASN A 431 1.90 -26.74 -1.62
C ASN A 431 0.48 -26.35 -2.07
N ASN A 432 -0.47 -27.28 -2.01
CA ASN A 432 -1.87 -27.01 -2.36
C ASN A 432 -2.53 -26.04 -1.38
N LEU A 433 -2.23 -26.16 -0.08
CA LEU A 433 -2.72 -25.25 0.95
C LEU A 433 -2.30 -23.80 0.67
N LEU A 434 -1.11 -23.59 0.11
CA LEU A 434 -0.55 -22.29 -0.25
C LEU A 434 -0.69 -21.95 -1.74
N ASN A 435 -1.78 -22.44 -2.37
CA ASN A 435 -2.19 -22.13 -3.75
C ASN A 435 -1.24 -22.63 -4.85
N GLY A 436 -0.43 -23.65 -4.56
CA GLY A 436 0.52 -24.21 -5.52
C GLY A 436 1.62 -23.26 -5.98
N THR A 437 1.79 -22.14 -5.29
CA THR A 437 2.85 -21.15 -5.55
C THR A 437 4.20 -21.85 -5.38
N THR A 438 5.10 -21.55 -6.28
CA THR A 438 6.50 -21.98 -6.19
C THR A 438 7.37 -20.82 -5.73
N ALA A 439 8.56 -21.12 -5.17
CA ALA A 439 9.51 -20.12 -4.71
C ALA A 439 9.14 -19.43 -3.39
N TYR A 440 8.97 -20.22 -2.34
CA TYR A 440 8.77 -19.67 -1.00
C TYR A 440 10.12 -19.25 -0.39
N SER A 441 10.20 -17.98 0.04
CA SER A 441 11.32 -17.45 0.82
C SER A 441 11.16 -17.76 2.31
N ARG A 442 9.91 -17.86 2.80
CA ARG A 442 9.59 -18.16 4.18
C ARG A 442 8.19 -18.78 4.32
N ILE A 443 8.07 -19.69 5.29
CA ILE A 443 6.79 -20.17 5.81
C ILE A 443 6.83 -20.13 7.34
N LEU A 444 5.70 -19.82 7.98
CA LEU A 444 5.58 -19.83 9.44
C LEU A 444 4.15 -20.18 9.88
N GLU A 445 4.05 -20.81 11.03
CA GLU A 445 2.79 -21.04 11.74
C GLU A 445 2.55 -19.94 12.76
N TYR A 446 1.33 -19.38 12.77
CA TYR A 446 0.89 -18.47 13.82
C TYR A 446 -0.56 -18.78 14.18
N HIS A 447 -0.78 -19.29 15.38
CA HIS A 447 -2.06 -19.81 15.86
C HIS A 447 -2.64 -20.87 14.89
N ASP A 448 -3.78 -20.57 14.26
CA ASP A 448 -4.45 -21.44 13.28
C ASP A 448 -4.12 -21.08 11.82
N LYS A 449 -3.14 -20.21 11.60
CA LYS A 449 -2.77 -19.69 10.28
C LYS A 449 -1.39 -20.19 9.86
N LEU A 450 -1.29 -20.53 8.58
CA LEU A 450 -0.04 -20.73 7.88
C LEU A 450 0.21 -19.49 7.02
N ILE A 451 1.33 -18.85 7.23
CA ILE A 451 1.73 -17.65 6.50
C ILE A 451 2.93 -18.00 5.65
N SER A 452 2.89 -17.68 4.36
CA SER A 452 4.03 -17.83 3.48
C SER A 452 4.40 -16.52 2.81
N LEU A 453 5.69 -16.34 2.62
CA LEU A 453 6.30 -15.30 1.82
C LEU A 453 6.90 -15.91 0.55
N SER A 454 6.64 -15.28 -0.58
CA SER A 454 7.33 -15.50 -1.84
C SER A 454 7.88 -14.16 -2.35
N PRO A 455 8.70 -14.11 -3.41
CA PRO A 455 9.18 -12.84 -3.98
C PRO A 455 8.07 -11.88 -4.43
N HIS A 456 6.86 -12.39 -4.66
CA HIS A 456 5.77 -11.60 -5.25
C HIS A 456 4.49 -11.54 -4.41
N GLU A 457 4.37 -12.37 -3.35
CA GLU A 457 3.13 -12.43 -2.58
C GLU A 457 3.32 -12.85 -1.13
N ILE A 458 2.41 -12.38 -0.28
CA ILE A 458 2.16 -12.91 1.07
C ILE A 458 0.88 -13.72 0.98
N CYS A 459 0.92 -14.98 1.38
CA CYS A 459 -0.23 -15.86 1.40
C CYS A 459 -0.56 -16.26 2.83
N ILE A 460 -1.85 -16.17 3.20
CA ILE A 460 -2.33 -16.54 4.54
C ILE A 460 -3.41 -17.62 4.37
N ALA A 461 -3.13 -18.83 4.84
CA ALA A 461 -4.04 -19.95 4.81
C ALA A 461 -4.49 -20.32 6.22
N ASN A 462 -5.71 -20.85 6.36
CA ASN A 462 -6.24 -21.31 7.64
C ASN A 462 -6.00 -22.81 7.83
N LEU A 463 -5.12 -23.20 8.73
CA LEU A 463 -4.79 -24.58 9.06
C LEU A 463 -5.98 -25.34 9.65
N GLY A 464 -6.82 -24.68 10.45
CA GLY A 464 -8.00 -25.30 11.04
C GLY A 464 -9.03 -25.76 10.00
N THR A 465 -9.21 -24.99 8.93
CA THR A 465 -10.10 -25.33 7.81
C THR A 465 -9.55 -26.50 7.00
N TYR A 466 -8.24 -26.50 6.72
CA TYR A 466 -7.57 -27.59 6.03
C TYR A 466 -7.70 -28.92 6.77
N LYS A 467 -7.47 -28.96 8.07
CA LYS A 467 -7.61 -30.17 8.92
C LYS A 467 -9.01 -30.77 8.88
N ARG A 468 -10.04 -29.95 8.65
CA ARG A 468 -11.44 -30.38 8.60
C ARG A 468 -11.91 -30.77 7.18
N GLY A 469 -11.01 -30.72 6.18
CA GLY A 469 -11.34 -31.02 4.79
C GLY A 469 -12.24 -30.00 4.11
N ALA A 470 -12.42 -28.81 4.69
CA ALA A 470 -13.13 -27.70 4.04
C ALA A 470 -12.20 -26.96 3.07
N ASN A 471 -12.79 -26.28 2.07
CA ASN A 471 -12.02 -25.40 1.18
C ASN A 471 -11.28 -24.34 1.99
N THR A 472 -9.98 -24.30 1.85
CA THR A 472 -9.14 -23.30 2.53
C THR A 472 -9.21 -21.98 1.79
N SER A 473 -9.54 -20.91 2.51
CA SER A 473 -9.45 -19.57 1.98
C SER A 473 -7.99 -19.14 1.96
N ILE A 474 -7.44 -18.91 0.78
CA ILE A 474 -6.11 -18.36 0.56
C ILE A 474 -6.28 -16.92 0.10
N ASN A 475 -5.62 -16.00 0.77
CA ASN A 475 -5.64 -14.58 0.43
C ASN A 475 -4.24 -14.17 -0.05
N PRO A 476 -3.93 -14.29 -1.34
CA PRO A 476 -2.66 -13.81 -1.89
C PRO A 476 -2.62 -12.29 -1.79
N ILE A 477 -1.47 -11.75 -1.33
CA ILE A 477 -1.25 -10.31 -1.18
C ILE A 477 0.03 -9.98 -1.90
N GLN A 478 -0.02 -9.01 -2.79
CA GLN A 478 1.16 -8.58 -3.52
C GLN A 478 2.10 -7.77 -2.62
N GLN A 479 3.37 -8.12 -2.65
CA GLN A 479 4.45 -7.45 -1.91
C GLN A 479 4.91 -6.14 -2.54
N SER A 480 4.43 -5.80 -3.71
CA SER A 480 4.93 -4.69 -4.53
C SER A 480 4.91 -3.30 -3.88
N LEU A 481 4.34 -3.18 -2.67
CA LEU A 481 4.31 -1.93 -1.90
C LEU A 481 5.48 -1.79 -0.91
N ILE A 482 6.28 -2.82 -0.71
CA ILE A 482 7.44 -2.82 0.21
C ILE A 482 8.59 -3.62 -0.40
N GLU A 483 9.79 -3.09 -0.26
CA GLU A 483 11.03 -3.68 -0.75
C GLU A 483 11.63 -4.56 0.34
N LEU A 484 11.38 -5.88 0.26
CA LEU A 484 11.91 -6.84 1.23
C LEU A 484 13.42 -6.96 1.14
N VAL A 485 14.05 -7.35 2.25
CA VAL A 485 15.49 -7.53 2.32
C VAL A 485 15.87 -8.89 1.72
N PRO A 486 16.58 -8.94 0.58
CA PRO A 486 16.90 -10.20 -0.08
C PRO A 486 17.65 -11.18 0.84
N GLY A 487 17.12 -12.39 0.94
CA GLY A 487 17.65 -13.45 1.79
C GLY A 487 17.37 -13.27 3.29
N PHE A 488 16.62 -12.22 3.70
CA PHE A 488 16.15 -11.98 5.07
C PHE A 488 14.64 -11.70 5.10
N GLU A 489 13.95 -12.07 4.04
CA GLU A 489 12.51 -11.87 3.93
C GLU A 489 11.82 -12.49 5.15
N THR A 490 11.04 -11.69 5.82
CA THR A 490 10.30 -12.14 7.01
C THR A 490 9.04 -11.32 7.23
N ILE A 491 8.11 -11.92 7.95
CA ILE A 491 6.91 -11.29 8.47
C ILE A 491 6.72 -11.75 9.91
N ILE A 492 6.41 -10.82 10.79
CA ILE A 492 6.38 -11.05 12.22
C ILE A 492 4.98 -10.73 12.75
N PRO A 493 4.20 -11.74 13.15
CA PRO A 493 2.90 -11.50 13.76
C PRO A 493 3.01 -10.75 15.08
N LEU A 494 2.22 -9.68 15.23
CA LEU A 494 2.01 -8.98 16.50
C LEU A 494 0.66 -9.36 17.14
N SER A 495 -0.31 -9.66 16.30
CA SER A 495 -1.66 -10.13 16.66
C SER A 495 -2.28 -10.89 15.48
N ASP A 496 -3.50 -11.42 15.66
CA ASP A 496 -4.25 -12.08 14.59
C ASP A 496 -4.60 -11.18 13.39
N SER A 497 -4.48 -9.86 13.57
CA SER A 497 -4.85 -8.87 12.55
C SER A 497 -3.72 -7.94 12.13
N LEU A 498 -2.59 -7.94 12.85
CA LEU A 498 -1.50 -7.00 12.63
C LEU A 498 -0.15 -7.73 12.65
N MET A 499 0.69 -7.44 11.66
CA MET A 499 2.03 -7.97 11.52
C MET A 499 3.03 -6.85 11.24
N VAL A 500 4.30 -7.10 11.54
CA VAL A 500 5.41 -6.24 11.10
C VAL A 500 6.13 -6.91 9.95
N VAL A 501 6.44 -6.14 8.93
CA VAL A 501 7.24 -6.56 7.78
C VAL A 501 8.52 -5.74 7.75
N PRO A 502 9.67 -6.33 8.13
CA PRO A 502 10.99 -5.73 7.93
C PRO A 502 11.28 -5.55 6.44
N ASN A 503 11.90 -4.43 6.08
CA ASN A 503 12.18 -4.09 4.69
C ASN A 503 13.45 -3.21 4.57
N GLU A 504 13.88 -2.91 3.34
CA GLU A 504 15.08 -2.11 3.07
C GLU A 504 15.03 -0.72 3.72
N GLY A 505 13.86 -0.09 3.79
CA GLY A 505 13.66 1.22 4.43
C GLY A 505 13.53 1.17 5.96
N GLY A 506 13.33 -0.03 6.53
CA GLY A 506 13.08 -0.24 7.96
C GLY A 506 11.95 -1.22 8.22
N PHE A 507 10.76 -0.73 8.57
CA PHE A 507 9.62 -1.57 8.95
C PHE A 507 8.30 -1.02 8.41
N ALA A 508 7.40 -1.92 8.07
CA ALA A 508 6.01 -1.60 7.77
C ALA A 508 5.07 -2.43 8.65
N LEU A 509 3.99 -1.84 9.11
CA LEU A 509 2.86 -2.56 9.68
C LEU A 509 2.00 -3.10 8.53
N PHE A 510 1.59 -4.36 8.64
CA PHE A 510 0.71 -5.03 7.71
C PHE A 510 -0.60 -5.41 8.39
N SER A 511 -1.72 -4.89 7.88
CA SER A 511 -3.06 -5.10 8.41
C SER A 511 -3.85 -6.11 7.58
N ILE A 512 -4.22 -7.25 8.17
CA ILE A 512 -5.04 -8.28 7.50
C ILE A 512 -6.45 -7.78 7.15
N PRO A 513 -7.18 -7.03 8.02
CA PRO A 513 -8.49 -6.49 7.67
C PRO A 513 -8.47 -5.57 6.44
N ALA A 514 -7.43 -4.73 6.29
CA ALA A 514 -7.30 -3.82 5.15
C ALA A 514 -7.15 -4.56 3.80
N VAL A 515 -6.66 -5.80 3.81
CA VAL A 515 -6.60 -6.64 2.60
C VAL A 515 -7.98 -7.00 2.08
N ARG A 516 -8.90 -7.34 2.97
CA ARG A 516 -10.28 -7.73 2.61
C ARG A 516 -11.02 -6.56 1.95
N GLU A 517 -10.82 -5.34 2.44
CA GLU A 517 -11.40 -4.13 1.83
C GLU A 517 -10.86 -3.85 0.42
N ARG A 518 -9.61 -4.24 0.14
CA ARG A 518 -8.99 -4.05 -1.19
C ARG A 518 -9.53 -5.00 -2.25
N GLN A 519 -9.88 -6.23 -1.90
CA GLN A 519 -10.34 -7.25 -2.85
C GLN A 519 -11.72 -6.95 -3.48
N ASP A 520 -12.54 -6.11 -2.84
CA ASP A 520 -13.89 -5.76 -3.30
C ASP A 520 -13.93 -4.62 -4.33
N ARG A 521 -12.78 -4.12 -4.82
CA ARG A 521 -12.72 -2.94 -5.71
C ARG A 521 -12.57 -3.35 -7.17
N SER A 522 -13.50 -2.88 -7.99
CA SER A 522 -13.43 -3.04 -9.45
C SER A 522 -12.43 -2.04 -10.06
N HIS A 523 -11.54 -2.53 -10.88
CA HIS A 523 -10.62 -1.72 -11.67
C HIS A 523 -11.11 -1.65 -13.11
N SER A 524 -11.09 -0.47 -13.70
CA SER A 524 -11.57 -0.26 -15.07
C SER A 524 -10.41 0.01 -16.01
N LEU A 525 -10.39 -0.74 -17.11
CA LEU A 525 -9.52 -0.51 -18.26
C LEU A 525 -10.25 0.39 -19.26
N TYR A 526 -9.52 1.35 -19.82
CA TYR A 526 -10.04 2.27 -20.82
C TYR A 526 -9.10 2.35 -22.02
N ILE A 527 -9.63 2.28 -23.23
CA ILE A 527 -8.94 2.76 -24.42
C ILE A 527 -9.00 4.28 -24.36
N ARG A 528 -7.86 4.90 -24.01
CA ARG A 528 -7.75 6.32 -23.75
C ARG A 528 -7.81 7.13 -25.02
N ASN A 529 -7.00 6.76 -26.02
CA ASN A 529 -6.90 7.48 -27.26
C ASN A 529 -6.78 6.53 -28.45
N MET A 530 -7.23 6.98 -29.62
CA MET A 530 -6.93 6.41 -30.91
C MET A 530 -6.31 7.47 -31.81
N TYR A 531 -5.18 7.17 -32.39
CA TYR A 531 -4.45 8.06 -33.31
C TYR A 531 -4.34 7.44 -34.70
N LEU A 532 -4.25 8.29 -35.70
CA LEU A 532 -3.74 7.92 -37.03
C LEU A 532 -2.23 8.15 -36.98
N SER A 533 -1.45 7.13 -37.29
CA SER A 533 0.03 7.18 -37.17
C SER A 533 0.72 7.77 -38.41
N TYR A 534 0.03 7.86 -39.56
CA TYR A 534 0.60 8.33 -40.83
C TYR A 534 -0.42 9.17 -41.59
N PRO A 535 -0.02 10.26 -42.26
CA PRO A 535 1.33 10.85 -42.41
C PRO A 535 1.81 11.63 -41.21
N LYS A 536 0.93 11.94 -40.26
CA LYS A 536 1.22 12.63 -39.02
C LYS A 536 0.29 12.11 -37.93
N ASP A 537 0.81 11.96 -36.71
CA ASP A 537 -0.01 11.60 -35.55
C ASP A 537 -1.19 12.57 -35.41
N SER A 538 -2.39 12.04 -35.58
CA SER A 538 -3.63 12.79 -35.48
C SER A 538 -4.60 12.07 -34.55
N LEU A 539 -5.08 12.77 -33.51
CA LEU A 539 -6.04 12.21 -32.56
C LEU A 539 -7.43 12.14 -33.20
N VAL A 540 -8.02 10.95 -33.26
CA VAL A 540 -9.37 10.72 -33.81
C VAL A 540 -10.39 10.28 -32.78
N TYR A 541 -9.92 9.78 -31.64
CA TYR A 541 -10.76 9.42 -30.52
C TYR A 541 -10.01 9.67 -29.19
N THR A 542 -10.71 10.23 -28.25
CA THR A 542 -10.32 10.26 -26.83
C THR A 542 -11.47 9.76 -25.98
N ALA A 543 -11.16 9.05 -24.90
CA ALA A 543 -12.18 8.49 -24.02
C ALA A 543 -13.12 9.57 -23.48
N ASN A 544 -14.40 9.39 -23.74
CA ASN A 544 -15.46 10.18 -23.13
C ASN A 544 -16.19 9.30 -22.11
N PHE A 545 -16.06 9.64 -20.84
CA PHE A 545 -16.66 8.88 -19.74
C PHE A 545 -18.17 9.14 -19.56
N LEU A 546 -18.74 10.05 -20.34
CA LEU A 546 -20.12 10.54 -20.18
C LEU A 546 -21.06 10.17 -21.33
N GLY A 547 -20.62 9.42 -22.33
CA GLY A 547 -21.44 9.14 -23.51
C GLY A 547 -21.07 7.87 -24.27
N GLU A 548 -21.84 7.58 -25.34
CA GLU A 548 -21.53 6.47 -26.25
C GLU A 548 -20.21 6.73 -27.00
N LYS A 549 -19.46 5.66 -27.21
CA LYS A 549 -18.20 5.74 -27.98
C LYS A 549 -18.55 5.97 -29.46
N PRO A 550 -18.04 7.05 -30.06
CA PRO A 550 -18.21 7.25 -31.50
C PRO A 550 -17.45 6.14 -32.27
N VAL A 551 -17.93 5.83 -33.47
CA VAL A 551 -17.25 4.93 -34.40
C VAL A 551 -16.43 5.77 -35.39
N PRO A 552 -15.12 5.94 -35.20
CA PRO A 552 -14.28 6.70 -36.12
C PRO A 552 -14.31 6.13 -37.53
N VAL A 553 -14.46 7.00 -38.52
CA VAL A 553 -14.41 6.65 -39.96
C VAL A 553 -13.11 7.22 -40.54
N ILE A 554 -12.28 6.36 -41.10
CA ILE A 554 -10.89 6.66 -41.46
C ILE A 554 -10.74 6.50 -43.00
N ALA A 555 -10.14 7.50 -43.64
CA ALA A 555 -9.79 7.41 -45.04
C ALA A 555 -8.70 6.33 -45.29
N TYR A 556 -8.77 5.59 -46.40
CA TYR A 556 -7.80 4.53 -46.72
C TYR A 556 -6.34 5.01 -46.73
N SER A 557 -6.10 6.26 -47.12
CA SER A 557 -4.76 6.87 -47.11
C SER A 557 -4.15 7.05 -45.71
N MET A 558 -4.95 6.88 -44.64
CA MET A 558 -4.54 7.04 -43.25
C MET A 558 -4.77 5.75 -42.45
N ASN A 559 -4.66 4.59 -43.07
CA ASN A 559 -5.03 3.29 -42.55
C ASN A 559 -4.06 2.66 -41.51
N SER A 560 -3.21 3.48 -40.91
CA SER A 560 -2.35 3.08 -39.79
C SER A 560 -2.86 3.73 -38.50
N VAL A 561 -3.17 2.89 -37.51
CA VAL A 561 -3.84 3.33 -36.29
C VAL A 561 -3.08 2.89 -35.05
N ARG A 562 -3.01 3.76 -34.03
CA ARG A 562 -2.44 3.47 -32.73
C ARG A 562 -3.49 3.66 -31.65
N PHE A 563 -3.55 2.70 -30.75
CA PHE A 563 -4.39 2.74 -29.55
C PHE A 563 -3.52 2.90 -28.32
N ASP A 564 -3.85 3.89 -27.48
CA ASP A 564 -3.30 4.04 -26.13
C ASP A 564 -4.38 3.63 -25.13
N TYR A 565 -4.04 2.79 -24.17
CA TYR A 565 -4.97 2.32 -23.14
C TYR A 565 -4.37 2.48 -21.75
N ALA A 566 -5.24 2.68 -20.76
CA ALA A 566 -4.86 2.93 -19.39
C ALA A 566 -5.84 2.27 -18.42
N LEU A 567 -5.35 1.98 -17.24
CA LEU A 567 -6.13 1.49 -16.11
C LEU A 567 -6.39 2.60 -15.11
N SER A 568 -7.57 2.62 -14.51
CA SER A 568 -7.86 3.42 -13.31
C SER A 568 -7.28 2.76 -12.06
N PHE A 569 -6.03 2.32 -12.13
CA PHE A 569 -5.32 1.63 -11.06
C PHE A 569 -3.93 2.22 -10.90
N PHE A 570 -3.66 2.79 -9.73
CA PHE A 570 -2.43 3.54 -9.45
C PHE A 570 -1.59 2.89 -8.34
N SER A 571 -1.81 1.61 -8.04
CA SER A 571 -0.97 0.88 -7.10
C SER A 571 0.42 0.64 -7.69
N VAL A 572 1.46 0.94 -6.93
CA VAL A 572 2.84 0.74 -7.35
C VAL A 572 3.16 -0.75 -7.33
N GLY A 573 3.76 -1.26 -8.41
CA GLY A 573 4.38 -2.59 -8.46
C GLY A 573 3.47 -3.75 -8.84
N ASP A 574 2.25 -3.52 -9.28
CA ASP A 574 1.43 -4.62 -9.80
C ASP A 574 1.87 -5.00 -11.22
N ASP A 575 2.28 -6.25 -11.43
CA ASP A 575 2.57 -6.86 -12.74
C ASP A 575 1.28 -7.04 -13.55
N ILE A 576 0.65 -5.92 -13.89
CA ILE A 576 -0.54 -5.94 -14.74
C ILE A 576 -0.09 -6.22 -16.17
N ARG A 577 -0.63 -7.27 -16.73
CA ARG A 577 -0.34 -7.68 -18.11
C ARG A 577 -1.54 -7.41 -18.98
N PHE A 578 -1.25 -6.99 -20.21
CA PHE A 578 -2.28 -6.72 -21.20
C PHE A 578 -2.23 -7.77 -22.30
N GLN A 579 -3.40 -8.09 -22.83
CA GLN A 579 -3.59 -8.81 -24.08
C GLN A 579 -4.53 -7.99 -24.95
N TYR A 580 -4.30 -8.00 -26.25
CA TYR A 580 -5.15 -7.30 -27.20
C TYR A 580 -5.48 -8.21 -28.38
N ARG A 581 -6.56 -7.86 -29.08
CA ARG A 581 -6.95 -8.50 -30.34
C ARG A 581 -7.65 -7.51 -31.24
N LEU A 582 -7.61 -7.80 -32.56
CA LEU A 582 -8.37 -7.08 -33.57
C LEU A 582 -9.45 -8.00 -34.10
N ASN A 583 -10.68 -7.53 -34.18
CA ASN A 583 -11.87 -8.31 -34.47
C ASN A 583 -12.01 -9.52 -33.52
N LYS A 584 -12.47 -10.67 -34.02
CA LYS A 584 -12.57 -11.93 -33.26
C LYS A 584 -11.33 -12.81 -33.35
N GLY A 585 -10.16 -12.24 -33.69
CA GLY A 585 -8.89 -12.95 -33.72
C GLY A 585 -8.47 -13.49 -32.35
N GLY A 586 -7.39 -14.29 -32.33
CA GLY A 586 -6.78 -14.77 -31.11
C GLY A 586 -6.21 -13.62 -30.26
N TRP A 587 -6.17 -13.80 -28.94
CA TRP A 587 -5.48 -12.88 -28.05
C TRP A 587 -3.97 -12.89 -28.31
N SER A 588 -3.34 -11.72 -28.21
CA SER A 588 -1.89 -11.59 -28.25
C SER A 588 -1.23 -12.29 -27.07
N ASP A 589 0.09 -12.47 -27.14
CA ASP A 589 0.89 -12.74 -25.95
C ASP A 589 0.75 -11.61 -24.93
N PHE A 590 1.08 -11.91 -23.67
CA PHE A 590 1.07 -10.93 -22.60
C PHE A 590 2.13 -9.86 -22.81
N THR A 591 1.75 -8.61 -22.55
CA THR A 591 2.64 -7.44 -22.62
C THR A 591 2.38 -6.48 -21.45
N THR A 592 3.38 -5.71 -21.08
CA THR A 592 3.26 -4.59 -20.14
C THR A 592 3.13 -3.23 -20.86
N VAL A 593 3.30 -3.24 -22.19
CA VAL A 593 3.19 -2.04 -23.04
C VAL A 593 1.73 -1.58 -23.08
N ARG A 594 1.49 -0.29 -22.91
CA ARG A 594 0.16 0.33 -22.87
C ARG A 594 -0.27 0.97 -24.19
N THR A 595 0.38 0.57 -25.28
CA THR A 595 0.07 1.05 -26.63
C THR A 595 0.09 -0.10 -27.60
N LYS A 596 -0.73 -0.04 -28.65
CA LYS A 596 -0.69 -0.98 -29.78
C LYS A 596 -0.92 -0.26 -31.10
N GLU A 597 -0.04 -0.50 -32.04
CA GLU A 597 -0.15 0.03 -33.41
C GLU A 597 -0.44 -1.08 -34.40
N TYR A 598 -1.28 -0.76 -35.37
CA TYR A 598 -1.56 -1.54 -36.55
C TYR A 598 -1.29 -0.69 -37.80
N SER A 599 -0.43 -1.16 -38.68
CA SER A 599 -0.04 -0.44 -39.91
C SER A 599 -0.73 -1.04 -41.10
N SER A 600 -1.11 -0.20 -42.07
CA SER A 600 -1.60 -0.63 -43.40
C SER A 600 -2.80 -1.59 -43.36
N LEU A 601 -3.79 -1.26 -42.52
CA LEU A 601 -5.04 -2.04 -42.46
C LEU A 601 -5.81 -1.90 -43.80
N SER A 602 -6.48 -2.98 -44.23
CA SER A 602 -7.37 -2.97 -45.40
C SER A 602 -8.66 -2.19 -45.12
N GLU A 603 -9.44 -1.91 -46.17
CA GLU A 603 -10.81 -1.40 -45.96
C GLU A 603 -11.65 -2.39 -45.18
N GLY A 604 -12.57 -1.88 -44.35
CA GLY A 604 -13.48 -2.72 -43.59
C GLY A 604 -13.85 -2.14 -42.22
N GLU A 605 -14.63 -2.93 -41.51
CA GLU A 605 -15.03 -2.64 -40.13
C GLU A 605 -14.13 -3.41 -39.16
N TYR A 606 -13.69 -2.75 -38.13
CA TYR A 606 -12.76 -3.28 -37.15
C TYR A 606 -13.27 -3.04 -35.74
N THR A 607 -12.97 -3.98 -34.86
CA THR A 607 -13.13 -3.85 -33.41
C THR A 607 -11.81 -4.17 -32.74
N PHE A 608 -11.21 -3.17 -32.12
CA PHE A 608 -10.04 -3.37 -31.27
C PHE A 608 -10.52 -3.66 -29.84
N GLU A 609 -10.00 -4.72 -29.25
CA GLU A 609 -10.30 -5.12 -27.88
C GLU A 609 -8.99 -5.29 -27.11
N VAL A 610 -8.93 -4.74 -25.92
CA VAL A 610 -7.81 -4.89 -24.98
C VAL A 610 -8.33 -5.39 -23.63
N LYS A 611 -7.56 -6.29 -23.01
CA LYS A 611 -7.86 -6.89 -21.72
C LYS A 611 -6.65 -6.72 -20.81
N ALA A 612 -6.88 -6.20 -19.61
CA ALA A 612 -5.93 -6.24 -18.51
C ALA A 612 -6.16 -7.51 -17.68
N VAL A 613 -5.08 -8.18 -17.31
CA VAL A 613 -5.10 -9.34 -16.42
C VAL A 613 -4.33 -8.96 -15.17
N PHE A 614 -5.02 -8.99 -14.04
CA PHE A 614 -4.44 -8.68 -12.74
C PHE A 614 -3.79 -9.92 -12.15
N PRO A 615 -2.85 -9.75 -11.21
CA PRO A 615 -2.16 -10.88 -10.58
C PRO A 615 -3.07 -11.85 -9.80
N ASP A 616 -4.21 -11.36 -9.32
CA ASP A 616 -5.25 -12.18 -8.68
C ASP A 616 -6.09 -13.00 -9.67
N GLY A 617 -5.78 -12.90 -10.97
CA GLY A 617 -6.50 -13.57 -12.05
C GLY A 617 -7.76 -12.83 -12.52
N THR A 618 -8.15 -11.73 -11.86
CA THR A 618 -9.28 -10.91 -12.33
C THR A 618 -8.92 -10.19 -13.63
N THR A 619 -9.92 -9.81 -14.40
CA THR A 619 -9.72 -9.14 -15.70
C THR A 619 -10.64 -7.95 -15.86
N SER A 620 -10.16 -6.93 -16.57
CA SER A 620 -10.95 -5.82 -17.06
C SER A 620 -10.69 -5.64 -18.55
N SER A 621 -11.70 -5.32 -19.33
CA SER A 621 -11.56 -5.16 -20.79
C SER A 621 -12.29 -3.93 -21.29
N ASP A 622 -11.82 -3.40 -22.42
CA ASP A 622 -12.45 -2.31 -23.15
C ASP A 622 -12.34 -2.52 -24.66
N THR A 623 -13.30 -1.94 -25.40
CA THR A 623 -13.42 -2.12 -26.85
C THR A 623 -13.71 -0.80 -27.54
N ILE A 624 -13.20 -0.66 -28.79
CA ILE A 624 -13.56 0.42 -29.71
C ILE A 624 -13.77 -0.12 -31.11
N ALA A 625 -14.88 0.26 -31.74
CA ALA A 625 -15.15 -0.03 -33.15
C ALA A 625 -14.68 1.15 -34.01
N PHE A 626 -14.17 0.87 -35.23
CA PHE A 626 -13.81 1.86 -36.21
C PHE A 626 -13.94 1.29 -37.62
N ARG A 627 -13.98 2.17 -38.62
CA ARG A 627 -14.14 1.77 -40.03
C ARG A 627 -13.08 2.41 -40.91
N ILE A 628 -12.47 1.65 -41.81
CA ILE A 628 -11.59 2.15 -42.87
C ILE A 628 -12.36 2.15 -44.18
N LEU A 629 -12.39 3.30 -44.82
CA LEU A 629 -13.09 3.46 -46.11
C LEU A 629 -12.31 2.78 -47.25
N PRO A 630 -13.00 2.42 -48.38
CA PRO A 630 -12.34 1.96 -49.57
C PRO A 630 -11.34 2.96 -50.14
N PRO A 631 -10.29 2.49 -50.91
CA PRO A 631 -9.21 3.36 -51.40
C PRO A 631 -9.64 4.47 -52.38
N TRP A 632 -10.86 4.42 -52.89
CA TRP A 632 -11.45 5.44 -53.78
C TRP A 632 -12.33 6.48 -53.07
N TYR A 633 -12.35 6.47 -51.80
CA TYR A 633 -13.06 7.45 -50.98
C TYR A 633 -12.13 8.51 -50.40
#